data_6e9bdbf81b6396a6b3ec4f4d1fcb84e9
#
_entry.id   6e9bdbf81b6396a6b3ec4f4d1fcb84e9
#
_cell.length_a   1.000
_cell.length_b   1.000
_cell.length_c   1.000
_cell.angle_alpha   90.00
_cell.angle_beta   90.00
_cell.angle_gamma   90.00
#
_symmetry.space_group_name_H-M   'P 1'
#
loop_
_entity.id
_entity.type
_entity.pdbx_description
1 polymer ?
#
loop_
_entity_poly.entity_id
_entity_poly.type
_entity_poly.pdbx_seq_one_letter_code
_entity_poly.pdbx_strand_id
1 'polypeptide(L)'
;MKKYAGIIALLLAVAMLFGACSATTGDDDILAKVGDREISLSDFNMFSDFYLSLYGIDTSDTSEDTQSTLKFIQASLLYSLINNEVAIVQAEKEGLTLSDEEKAEVEEYVEQTMEEGRTTFESQAKEENPDATESEIDLLVTTMMTENGYIEESIRQSQTESALLNKIYASATEGVSISDDELQKGYDEKVASAKETYDADPASYENEATEAYSTIYYVPQEARRVQQILIGISDEDQAQIDELTADGKTEEADALLQEALAKIKGDAESVLGQISDDGSNFEDLMKEHSDDTSYEQYTAGYYVVDSEDSMYESNFKDAAFDLKNVGDVSGLVPTDYGYHILRLEEIIPAGAIPLDSVKAELTEELLASKQETTFIQMIEEWKKDINIELHLDLIDMTQEEYDSIVSGEDTASEDDASE
;
A
#
# COMPACT_ATOMS: atom_id res chain seq x y z
N MET A 1 11.13 -13.08 -10.67
CA MET A 1 10.30 -12.09 -11.39
C MET A 1 9.01 -11.73 -10.65
N LYS A 2 8.09 -12.63 -10.28
CA LYS A 2 6.84 -12.26 -9.56
C LYS A 2 7.04 -11.53 -8.23
N LYS A 3 8.15 -11.74 -7.50
CA LYS A 3 8.45 -11.04 -6.24
C LYS A 3 8.80 -9.56 -6.39
N TYR A 4 9.28 -9.14 -7.55
CA TYR A 4 9.83 -7.79 -7.76
C TYR A 4 8.99 -6.92 -8.72
N ALA A 5 7.99 -7.48 -9.39
CA ALA A 5 7.12 -6.73 -10.30
C ALA A 5 6.39 -5.57 -9.59
N GLY A 6 5.99 -5.76 -8.32
CA GLY A 6 5.40 -4.71 -7.50
C GLY A 6 6.38 -3.59 -7.11
N ILE A 7 7.67 -3.90 -7.01
CA ILE A 7 8.72 -2.91 -6.67
C ILE A 7 8.97 -1.98 -7.86
N ILE A 8 9.00 -2.49 -9.08
CA ILE A 8 9.20 -1.68 -10.29
C ILE A 8 8.04 -0.70 -10.51
N ALA A 9 6.80 -1.14 -10.31
CA ALA A 9 5.63 -0.27 -10.41
C ALA A 9 5.63 0.84 -9.33
N LEU A 10 6.05 0.50 -8.10
CA LEU A 10 6.16 1.47 -7.01
C LEU A 10 7.31 2.48 -7.25
N LEU A 11 8.44 2.03 -7.80
CA LEU A 11 9.57 2.90 -8.15
C LEU A 11 9.17 3.97 -9.20
N LEU A 12 8.37 3.60 -10.20
CA LEU A 12 7.83 4.56 -11.17
C LEU A 12 6.89 5.59 -10.52
N ALA A 13 6.01 5.15 -9.62
CA ALA A 13 5.06 6.03 -8.93
C ALA A 13 5.75 7.03 -7.98
N VAL A 14 6.80 6.59 -7.26
CA VAL A 14 7.51 7.46 -6.29
C VAL A 14 8.50 8.37 -6.97
N ALA A 15 9.13 7.97 -8.07
CA ALA A 15 9.96 8.87 -8.87
C ALA A 15 9.15 10.03 -9.47
N MET A 16 7.84 9.86 -9.70
CA MET A 16 6.93 10.96 -10.07
C MET A 16 6.64 11.92 -8.91
N LEU A 17 6.77 11.48 -7.64
CA LEU A 17 6.53 12.31 -6.45
C LEU A 17 7.74 13.16 -6.04
N PHE A 18 8.95 12.79 -6.49
CA PHE A 18 10.20 13.42 -6.07
C PHE A 18 11.06 13.81 -7.28
N GLY A 19 10.49 14.47 -8.28
CA GLY A 19 11.26 15.02 -9.40
C GLY A 19 12.33 16.01 -8.89
N ALA A 20 13.44 15.50 -8.39
CA ALA A 20 14.52 16.31 -7.86
C ALA A 20 15.83 15.95 -8.56
N CYS A 21 16.09 16.62 -9.68
CA CYS A 21 17.49 16.93 -9.97
C CYS A 21 17.81 18.21 -9.19
N SER A 22 18.52 18.08 -8.06
CA SER A 22 19.02 19.28 -7.38
C SER A 22 19.98 19.98 -8.33
N ALA A 23 19.93 21.31 -8.35
CA ALA A 23 20.93 22.10 -9.05
C ALA A 23 22.28 21.77 -8.43
N THR A 24 23.07 20.92 -9.13
CA THR A 24 24.38 20.49 -8.67
C THR A 24 25.23 21.70 -8.34
N THR A 25 25.62 21.85 -7.09
CA THR A 25 26.64 22.83 -6.71
C THR A 25 28.01 22.24 -7.00
N GLY A 26 28.33 22.15 -8.27
CA GLY A 26 29.68 22.29 -8.85
C GLY A 26 30.75 21.21 -8.59
N ASP A 27 30.53 20.10 -7.88
CA ASP A 27 31.56 19.09 -7.63
C ASP A 27 30.97 17.66 -7.35
N ASP A 28 29.76 17.39 -7.84
CA ASP A 28 29.11 16.07 -7.68
C ASP A 28 29.39 15.20 -8.92
N ASP A 29 29.64 13.92 -8.69
CA ASP A 29 29.82 12.96 -9.77
C ASP A 29 28.49 12.72 -10.51
N ILE A 30 28.52 12.76 -11.83
CA ILE A 30 27.34 12.54 -12.67
C ILE A 30 27.23 11.03 -12.94
N LEU A 31 26.13 10.43 -12.46
CA LEU A 31 25.85 9.02 -12.66
C LEU A 31 25.29 8.71 -14.06
N ALA A 32 24.45 9.60 -14.58
CA ALA A 32 23.92 9.47 -15.93
C ALA A 32 23.69 10.82 -16.59
N LYS A 33 23.77 10.86 -17.94
CA LYS A 33 23.32 11.99 -18.75
C LYS A 33 22.26 11.54 -19.74
N VAL A 34 21.21 12.35 -19.86
CA VAL A 34 20.07 12.12 -20.76
C VAL A 34 19.90 13.39 -21.61
N GLY A 35 20.46 13.39 -22.81
CA GLY A 35 20.60 14.64 -23.59
C GLY A 35 21.49 15.64 -22.87
N ASP A 36 20.91 16.82 -22.55
CA ASP A 36 21.59 17.89 -21.81
C ASP A 36 21.28 17.84 -20.29
N ARG A 37 20.48 16.89 -19.82
CA ARG A 37 20.08 16.72 -18.41
C ARG A 37 21.03 15.73 -17.72
N GLU A 38 21.24 15.93 -16.43
CA GLU A 38 22.19 15.16 -15.62
C GLU A 38 21.49 14.56 -14.40
N ILE A 39 21.80 13.30 -14.10
CA ILE A 39 21.43 12.61 -12.84
C ILE A 39 22.69 12.53 -12.01
N SER A 40 22.69 13.21 -10.86
CA SER A 40 23.84 13.22 -9.97
C SER A 40 23.90 11.92 -9.13
N LEU A 41 25.11 11.56 -8.68
CA LEU A 41 25.30 10.44 -7.78
C LEU A 41 24.68 10.73 -6.41
N SER A 42 24.68 11.98 -5.95
CA SER A 42 24.08 12.36 -4.66
C SER A 42 22.57 12.21 -4.67
N ASP A 43 21.90 12.66 -5.74
CA ASP A 43 20.44 12.49 -5.87
C ASP A 43 20.07 11.01 -5.95
N PHE A 44 20.80 10.24 -6.75
CA PHE A 44 20.61 8.79 -6.84
C PHE A 44 20.78 8.10 -5.49
N ASN A 45 21.82 8.41 -4.73
CA ASN A 45 22.06 7.81 -3.41
C ASN A 45 20.95 8.17 -2.43
N MET A 46 20.47 9.42 -2.43
CA MET A 46 19.36 9.84 -1.58
C MET A 46 18.10 8.99 -1.84
N PHE A 47 17.74 8.75 -3.09
CA PHE A 47 16.62 7.89 -3.43
C PHE A 47 16.89 6.42 -3.10
N SER A 48 18.10 5.93 -3.38
CA SER A 48 18.51 4.56 -3.06
C SER A 48 18.40 4.29 -1.55
N ASP A 49 18.94 5.17 -0.71
CA ASP A 49 18.90 5.05 0.74
C ASP A 49 17.47 5.08 1.28
N PHE A 50 16.61 5.95 0.71
CA PHE A 50 15.18 5.97 1.06
C PHE A 50 14.50 4.63 0.77
N TYR A 51 14.67 4.08 -0.43
CA TYR A 51 14.08 2.79 -0.79
C TYR A 51 14.62 1.64 0.04
N LEU A 52 15.94 1.58 0.25
CA LEU A 52 16.56 0.55 1.07
C LEU A 52 16.05 0.57 2.50
N SER A 53 15.86 1.77 3.06
CA SER A 53 15.25 1.96 4.38
C SER A 53 13.79 1.51 4.42
N LEU A 54 13.00 1.85 3.39
CA LEU A 54 11.59 1.48 3.29
C LEU A 54 11.38 -0.05 3.26
N TYR A 55 12.28 -0.77 2.59
CA TYR A 55 12.24 -2.24 2.51
C TYR A 55 13.05 -2.94 3.60
N GLY A 56 13.66 -2.20 4.54
CA GLY A 56 14.45 -2.74 5.64
C GLY A 56 15.69 -3.51 5.16
N ILE A 57 16.28 -3.12 4.03
CA ILE A 57 17.48 -3.75 3.49
C ILE A 57 18.71 -3.25 4.25
N ASP A 58 19.41 -4.17 4.90
CA ASP A 58 20.67 -3.87 5.58
C ASP A 58 21.83 -3.86 4.57
N THR A 59 22.27 -2.66 4.19
CA THR A 59 23.39 -2.48 3.23
C THR A 59 24.74 -2.98 3.78
N SER A 60 24.85 -3.26 5.07
CA SER A 60 26.05 -3.86 5.67
C SER A 60 26.12 -5.38 5.53
N ASP A 61 25.00 -6.02 5.16
CA ASP A 61 24.96 -7.45 4.88
C ASP A 61 25.62 -7.75 3.52
N THR A 62 26.67 -8.54 3.54
CA THR A 62 27.45 -8.93 2.36
C THR A 62 27.05 -10.28 1.81
N SER A 63 25.90 -10.84 2.23
CA SER A 63 25.37 -12.06 1.63
C SER A 63 25.05 -11.85 0.16
N GLU A 64 25.21 -12.89 -0.66
CA GLU A 64 24.95 -12.85 -2.09
C GLU A 64 23.53 -12.44 -2.42
N ASP A 65 22.57 -12.89 -1.63
CA ASP A 65 21.14 -12.58 -1.78
C ASP A 65 20.86 -11.09 -1.54
N THR A 66 21.41 -10.50 -0.45
CA THR A 66 21.29 -9.06 -0.16
C THR A 66 21.97 -8.20 -1.22
N GLN A 67 23.17 -8.58 -1.65
CA GLN A 67 23.89 -7.84 -2.69
C GLN A 67 23.17 -7.90 -4.05
N SER A 68 22.57 -9.03 -4.39
CA SER A 68 21.74 -9.16 -5.60
C SER A 68 20.48 -8.27 -5.52
N THR A 69 19.82 -8.25 -4.37
CA THR A 69 18.65 -7.38 -4.13
C THR A 69 19.04 -5.89 -4.21
N LEU A 70 20.18 -5.52 -3.63
CA LEU A 70 20.70 -4.16 -3.69
C LEU A 70 20.92 -3.71 -5.14
N LYS A 71 21.65 -4.52 -5.94
CA LYS A 71 21.89 -4.22 -7.36
C LYS A 71 20.59 -4.13 -8.15
N PHE A 72 19.62 -5.00 -7.87
CA PHE A 72 18.31 -4.95 -8.50
C PHE A 72 17.58 -3.62 -8.21
N ILE A 73 17.55 -3.18 -6.94
CA ILE A 73 16.94 -1.92 -6.55
C ILE A 73 17.64 -0.74 -7.20
N GLN A 74 18.98 -0.72 -7.18
CA GLN A 74 19.78 0.35 -7.77
C GLN A 74 19.59 0.46 -9.28
N ALA A 75 19.63 -0.67 -10.02
CA ALA A 75 19.40 -0.66 -11.45
C ALA A 75 17.98 -0.23 -11.82
N SER A 76 16.97 -0.70 -11.07
CA SER A 76 15.57 -0.34 -11.29
C SER A 76 15.33 1.15 -11.01
N LEU A 77 15.93 1.69 -9.95
CA LEU A 77 15.86 3.11 -9.62
C LEU A 77 16.51 3.97 -10.71
N LEU A 78 17.74 3.63 -11.13
CA LEU A 78 18.44 4.35 -12.19
C LEU A 78 17.65 4.32 -13.51
N TYR A 79 17.09 3.17 -13.88
CA TYR A 79 16.21 3.03 -15.04
C TYR A 79 15.00 3.96 -14.96
N SER A 80 14.38 4.05 -13.78
CA SER A 80 13.24 4.93 -13.54
C SER A 80 13.60 6.40 -13.66
N LEU A 81 14.73 6.82 -13.06
CA LEU A 81 15.24 8.20 -13.18
C LEU A 81 15.55 8.56 -14.64
N ILE A 82 16.21 7.67 -15.39
CA ILE A 82 16.49 7.87 -16.81
C ILE A 82 15.17 8.02 -17.59
N ASN A 83 14.17 7.21 -17.32
CA ASN A 83 12.87 7.30 -17.98
C ASN A 83 12.18 8.64 -17.74
N ASN A 84 12.25 9.17 -16.52
CA ASN A 84 11.71 10.48 -16.19
C ASN A 84 12.43 11.58 -16.97
N GLU A 85 13.78 11.54 -16.99
CA GLU A 85 14.56 12.51 -17.76
C GLU A 85 14.26 12.44 -19.26
N VAL A 86 14.12 11.25 -19.83
CA VAL A 86 13.71 11.04 -21.24
C VAL A 86 12.34 11.68 -21.49
N ALA A 87 11.39 11.49 -20.58
CA ALA A 87 10.06 12.07 -20.72
C ALA A 87 10.08 13.60 -20.61
N ILE A 88 10.90 14.17 -19.72
CA ILE A 88 11.07 15.63 -19.60
C ILE A 88 11.72 16.21 -20.87
N VAL A 89 12.80 15.58 -21.35
CA VAL A 89 13.45 15.99 -22.62
C VAL A 89 12.46 15.97 -23.78
N GLN A 90 11.58 14.95 -23.82
CA GLN A 90 10.55 14.87 -24.86
C GLN A 90 9.48 15.95 -24.69
N ALA A 91 9.05 16.22 -23.45
CA ALA A 91 8.11 17.30 -23.16
C ALA A 91 8.65 18.67 -23.62
N GLU A 92 9.91 18.96 -23.35
CA GLU A 92 10.60 20.17 -23.81
C GLU A 92 10.69 20.23 -25.34
N LYS A 93 11.03 19.11 -26.01
CA LYS A 93 11.10 18.99 -27.47
C LYS A 93 9.74 19.23 -28.13
N GLU A 94 8.65 18.81 -27.48
CA GLU A 94 7.29 19.07 -27.92
C GLU A 94 6.79 20.47 -27.57
N GLY A 95 7.55 21.23 -26.79
CA GLY A 95 7.20 22.58 -26.36
C GLY A 95 6.10 22.61 -25.29
N LEU A 96 5.95 21.53 -24.53
CA LEU A 96 5.02 21.48 -23.40
C LEU A 96 5.52 22.44 -22.30
N THR A 97 4.61 23.27 -21.81
CA THR A 97 4.89 24.20 -20.71
C THR A 97 3.72 24.20 -19.74
N LEU A 98 3.97 24.56 -18.50
CA LEU A 98 2.91 24.73 -17.52
C LEU A 98 2.05 25.95 -17.84
N SER A 99 0.75 25.79 -17.71
CA SER A 99 -0.22 26.90 -17.71
C SER A 99 -0.02 27.82 -16.50
N ASP A 100 -0.66 28.96 -16.48
CA ASP A 100 -0.60 29.89 -15.34
C ASP A 100 -1.26 29.28 -14.08
N GLU A 101 -2.25 28.39 -14.25
CA GLU A 101 -2.90 27.66 -13.16
C GLU A 101 -1.97 26.60 -12.57
N GLU A 102 -1.35 25.76 -13.41
CA GLU A 102 -0.38 24.75 -12.97
C GLU A 102 0.84 25.38 -12.28
N LYS A 103 1.30 26.56 -12.76
CA LYS A 103 2.38 27.31 -12.07
C LYS A 103 1.94 27.82 -10.70
N ALA A 104 0.69 28.25 -10.57
CA ALA A 104 0.16 28.70 -9.28
C ALA A 104 0.04 27.53 -8.28
N GLU A 105 -0.35 26.35 -8.75
CA GLU A 105 -0.37 25.12 -7.94
C GLU A 105 1.05 24.73 -7.47
N VAL A 106 2.06 24.84 -8.33
CA VAL A 106 3.46 24.64 -7.95
C VAL A 106 3.89 25.59 -6.85
N GLU A 107 3.60 26.90 -7.01
CA GLU A 107 3.96 27.89 -5.98
C GLU A 107 3.22 27.68 -4.65
N GLU A 108 1.94 27.30 -4.69
CA GLU A 108 1.16 26.95 -3.50
C GLU A 108 1.77 25.75 -2.76
N TYR A 109 2.16 24.71 -3.50
CA TYR A 109 2.83 23.54 -2.92
C TYR A 109 4.18 23.91 -2.28
N VAL A 110 4.99 24.75 -2.96
CA VAL A 110 6.27 25.22 -2.44
C VAL A 110 6.06 25.99 -1.13
N GLU A 111 5.11 26.94 -1.10
CA GLU A 111 4.81 27.72 0.09
C GLU A 111 4.36 26.84 1.26
N GLN A 112 3.44 25.90 1.01
CA GLN A 112 2.95 24.95 2.01
C GLN A 112 4.08 24.07 2.56
N THR A 113 4.89 23.46 1.70
CA THR A 113 6.00 22.59 2.10
C THR A 113 7.03 23.32 2.93
N MET A 114 7.38 24.56 2.54
CA MET A 114 8.32 25.39 3.29
C MET A 114 7.76 25.79 4.66
N GLU A 115 6.45 26.08 4.77
CA GLU A 115 5.79 26.45 6.03
C GLU A 115 5.70 25.23 6.97
N GLU A 116 5.33 24.05 6.47
CA GLU A 116 5.28 22.81 7.23
C GLU A 116 6.66 22.41 7.77
N GLY A 117 7.69 22.47 6.91
CA GLY A 117 9.07 22.23 7.32
C GLY A 117 9.53 23.21 8.40
N ARG A 118 9.28 24.49 8.20
CA ARG A 118 9.61 25.52 9.20
C ARG A 118 8.94 25.27 10.54
N THR A 119 7.65 24.94 10.55
CA THR A 119 6.87 24.66 11.77
C THR A 119 7.42 23.45 12.51
N THR A 120 7.77 22.40 11.78
CA THR A 120 8.34 21.17 12.35
C THR A 120 9.69 21.43 13.00
N PHE A 121 10.61 22.08 12.27
CA PHE A 121 11.96 22.35 12.79
C PHE A 121 11.97 23.47 13.86
N GLU A 122 11.02 24.41 13.82
CA GLU A 122 10.87 25.37 14.91
C GLU A 122 10.47 24.73 16.22
N SER A 123 9.56 23.74 16.17
CA SER A 123 9.16 22.97 17.34
C SER A 123 10.32 22.17 17.89
N GLN A 124 11.07 21.46 17.03
CA GLN A 124 12.25 20.69 17.42
C GLN A 124 13.36 21.60 17.99
N ALA A 125 13.69 22.71 17.33
CA ALA A 125 14.73 23.63 17.77
C ALA A 125 14.42 24.25 19.14
N LYS A 126 13.15 24.57 19.43
CA LYS A 126 12.71 25.06 20.75
C LYS A 126 12.77 23.98 21.82
N GLU A 127 12.44 22.74 21.51
CA GLU A 127 12.52 21.64 22.45
C GLU A 127 13.98 21.32 22.84
N GLU A 128 14.86 21.28 21.85
CA GLU A 128 16.28 20.99 22.06
C GLU A 128 17.04 22.17 22.71
N ASN A 129 16.58 23.41 22.51
CA ASN A 129 17.26 24.62 22.98
C ASN A 129 16.31 25.57 23.73
N PRO A 130 15.79 25.18 24.92
CA PRO A 130 14.74 25.92 25.62
C PRO A 130 15.15 27.31 26.11
N ASP A 131 16.45 27.60 26.19
CA ASP A 131 17.01 28.89 26.61
C ASP A 131 17.45 29.79 25.43
N ALA A 132 17.31 29.31 24.18
CA ALA A 132 17.72 30.08 23.00
C ALA A 132 16.78 31.26 22.72
N THR A 133 17.37 32.35 22.22
CA THR A 133 16.59 33.51 21.75
C THR A 133 15.87 33.20 20.43
N GLU A 134 14.83 33.98 20.10
CA GLU A 134 14.12 33.84 18.82
C GLU A 134 15.06 33.90 17.60
N SER A 135 16.10 34.75 17.62
CA SER A 135 17.08 34.81 16.52
C SER A 135 17.97 33.58 16.43
N GLU A 136 18.32 32.95 17.55
CA GLU A 136 19.08 31.70 17.56
C GLU A 136 18.21 30.55 17.07
N ILE A 137 16.95 30.47 17.48
CA ILE A 137 15.98 29.51 16.94
C ILE A 137 15.81 29.68 15.42
N ASP A 138 15.61 30.90 14.93
CA ASP A 138 15.45 31.17 13.50
C ASP A 138 16.67 30.72 12.67
N LEU A 139 17.88 30.93 13.18
CA LEU A 139 19.10 30.43 12.55
C LEU A 139 19.19 28.91 12.55
N LEU A 140 18.86 28.27 13.67
CA LEU A 140 18.81 26.80 13.78
C LEU A 140 17.79 26.22 12.80
N VAL A 141 16.58 26.74 12.77
CA VAL A 141 15.53 26.32 11.84
C VAL A 141 15.99 26.42 10.39
N THR A 142 16.59 27.57 10.01
CA THR A 142 17.09 27.74 8.64
C THR A 142 18.17 26.71 8.29
N THR A 143 19.05 26.41 9.24
CA THR A 143 20.10 25.41 9.06
C THR A 143 19.48 24.01 8.93
N MET A 144 18.59 23.62 9.84
CA MET A 144 17.90 22.35 9.82
C MET A 144 17.10 22.14 8.55
N MET A 145 16.38 23.17 8.10
CA MET A 145 15.65 23.12 6.83
C MET A 145 16.60 22.84 5.66
N THR A 146 17.71 23.58 5.58
CA THR A 146 18.69 23.40 4.50
C THR A 146 19.34 22.04 4.53
N GLU A 147 19.75 21.56 5.71
CA GLU A 147 20.36 20.24 5.89
C GLU A 147 19.41 19.08 5.59
N ASN A 148 18.09 19.30 5.73
CA ASN A 148 17.05 18.31 5.41
C ASN A 148 16.41 18.54 4.02
N GLY A 149 17.04 19.32 3.14
CA GLY A 149 16.63 19.46 1.74
C GLY A 149 15.45 20.42 1.49
N TYR A 150 15.01 21.19 2.51
CA TYR A 150 13.98 22.22 2.33
C TYR A 150 14.58 23.48 1.68
N ILE A 151 14.87 23.37 0.39
CA ILE A 151 15.39 24.44 -0.46
C ILE A 151 14.28 24.83 -1.43
N GLU A 152 13.77 26.05 -1.29
CA GLU A 152 12.61 26.54 -2.07
C GLU A 152 12.76 26.32 -3.58
N GLU A 153 13.95 26.61 -4.15
CA GLU A 153 14.20 26.44 -5.57
C GLU A 153 14.20 24.97 -6.00
N SER A 154 14.77 24.08 -5.19
CA SER A 154 14.78 22.64 -5.46
C SER A 154 13.37 22.06 -5.41
N ILE A 155 12.55 22.46 -4.42
CA ILE A 155 11.14 22.04 -4.31
C ILE A 155 10.35 22.55 -5.52
N ARG A 156 10.55 23.81 -5.92
CA ARG A 156 9.90 24.41 -7.10
C ARG A 156 10.26 23.67 -8.38
N GLN A 157 11.55 23.39 -8.58
CA GLN A 157 12.03 22.64 -9.74
C GLN A 157 11.40 21.26 -9.77
N SER A 158 11.46 20.52 -8.67
CA SER A 158 10.89 19.17 -8.53
C SER A 158 9.39 19.16 -8.88
N GLN A 159 8.61 20.09 -8.33
CA GLN A 159 7.18 20.18 -8.62
C GLN A 159 6.90 20.58 -10.07
N THR A 160 7.71 21.44 -10.65
CA THR A 160 7.60 21.83 -12.06
C THR A 160 7.85 20.62 -12.97
N GLU A 161 8.87 19.81 -12.67
CA GLU A 161 9.19 18.59 -13.41
C GLU A 161 8.11 17.52 -13.25
N SER A 162 7.59 17.33 -12.04
CA SER A 162 6.46 16.44 -11.78
C SER A 162 5.21 16.85 -12.59
N ALA A 163 4.89 18.13 -12.62
CA ALA A 163 3.77 18.64 -13.41
C ALA A 163 4.00 18.46 -14.93
N LEU A 164 5.24 18.61 -15.41
CA LEU A 164 5.58 18.33 -16.81
C LEU A 164 5.50 16.84 -17.14
N LEU A 165 5.94 15.97 -16.24
CA LEU A 165 5.81 14.51 -16.37
C LEU A 165 4.35 14.07 -16.46
N ASN A 166 3.49 14.60 -15.60
CA ASN A 166 2.05 14.35 -15.67
C ASN A 166 1.46 14.82 -17.00
N LYS A 167 1.91 15.94 -17.52
CA LYS A 167 1.43 16.51 -18.76
C LYS A 167 1.86 15.70 -19.99
N ILE A 168 3.12 15.26 -20.04
CA ILE A 168 3.59 14.40 -21.13
C ILE A 168 2.94 13.01 -21.04
N TYR A 169 2.75 12.47 -19.84
CA TYR A 169 2.01 11.23 -19.63
C TYR A 169 0.58 11.31 -20.17
N ALA A 170 -0.14 12.36 -19.78
CA ALA A 170 -1.52 12.58 -20.25
C ALA A 170 -1.59 12.74 -21.79
N SER A 171 -0.63 13.47 -22.38
CA SER A 171 -0.52 13.63 -23.84
C SER A 171 -0.21 12.31 -24.55
N ALA A 172 0.74 11.57 -24.04
CA ALA A 172 1.19 10.30 -24.61
C ALA A 172 0.15 9.19 -24.51
N THR A 173 -0.70 9.25 -23.49
CA THR A 173 -1.77 8.26 -23.26
C THR A 173 -3.15 8.75 -23.70
N GLU A 174 -3.22 9.92 -24.36
CA GLU A 174 -4.47 10.44 -24.90
C GLU A 174 -5.10 9.43 -25.89
N GLY A 175 -6.37 9.12 -25.68
CA GLY A 175 -7.11 8.17 -26.53
C GLY A 175 -6.87 6.69 -26.22
N VAL A 176 -6.01 6.35 -25.24
CA VAL A 176 -5.95 4.98 -24.68
C VAL A 176 -7.29 4.67 -24.03
N SER A 177 -7.87 3.53 -24.39
CA SER A 177 -9.17 3.10 -23.88
C SER A 177 -9.21 1.58 -23.74
N ILE A 178 -10.12 1.09 -22.93
CA ILE A 178 -10.38 -0.34 -22.76
C ILE A 178 -11.57 -0.74 -23.63
N SER A 179 -11.38 -1.72 -24.49
CA SER A 179 -12.45 -2.33 -25.27
C SER A 179 -13.27 -3.31 -24.43
N ASP A 180 -14.49 -3.63 -24.89
CA ASP A 180 -15.33 -4.63 -24.21
C ASP A 180 -14.66 -6.01 -24.14
N ASP A 181 -13.86 -6.39 -25.17
CA ASP A 181 -13.15 -7.66 -25.19
C ASP A 181 -11.99 -7.67 -24.14
N GLU A 182 -11.26 -6.56 -24.00
CA GLU A 182 -10.21 -6.42 -22.99
C GLU A 182 -10.79 -6.43 -21.57
N LEU A 183 -11.92 -5.74 -21.39
CA LEU A 183 -12.63 -5.72 -20.11
C LEU A 183 -13.11 -7.12 -19.73
N GLN A 184 -13.74 -7.84 -20.66
CA GLN A 184 -14.21 -9.22 -20.40
C GLN A 184 -13.03 -10.15 -20.07
N LYS A 185 -11.93 -10.04 -20.83
CA LYS A 185 -10.73 -10.83 -20.58
C LYS A 185 -10.14 -10.54 -19.20
N GLY A 186 -9.98 -9.26 -18.84
CA GLY A 186 -9.48 -8.86 -17.51
C GLY A 186 -10.38 -9.39 -16.39
N TYR A 187 -11.69 -9.31 -16.57
CA TYR A 187 -12.65 -9.88 -15.63
C TYR A 187 -12.49 -11.40 -15.47
N ASP A 188 -12.40 -12.13 -16.58
CA ASP A 188 -12.24 -13.59 -16.54
C ASP A 188 -10.94 -14.00 -15.84
N GLU A 189 -9.85 -13.24 -16.07
CA GLU A 189 -8.57 -13.44 -15.40
C GLU A 189 -8.64 -13.15 -13.88
N LYS A 190 -9.29 -12.05 -13.46
CA LYS A 190 -9.51 -11.73 -12.05
C LYS A 190 -10.37 -12.78 -11.36
N VAL A 191 -11.46 -13.21 -11.98
CA VAL A 191 -12.33 -14.29 -11.45
C VAL A 191 -11.53 -15.59 -11.30
N ALA A 192 -10.72 -15.96 -12.30
CA ALA A 192 -9.95 -17.19 -12.26
C ALA A 192 -8.89 -17.16 -11.15
N SER A 193 -8.18 -16.05 -10.99
CA SER A 193 -7.17 -15.85 -9.94
C SER A 193 -7.80 -15.87 -8.54
N ALA A 194 -8.89 -15.11 -8.35
CA ALA A 194 -9.61 -15.09 -7.07
C ALA A 194 -10.16 -16.48 -6.71
N LYS A 195 -10.70 -17.20 -7.72
CA LYS A 195 -11.18 -18.56 -7.52
C LYS A 195 -10.06 -19.51 -7.08
N GLU A 196 -8.89 -19.47 -7.73
CA GLU A 196 -7.74 -20.30 -7.35
C GLU A 196 -7.31 -20.04 -5.91
N THR A 197 -7.23 -18.76 -5.53
CA THR A 197 -6.81 -18.36 -4.18
C THR A 197 -7.83 -18.76 -3.12
N TYR A 198 -9.10 -18.36 -3.29
CA TYR A 198 -10.12 -18.51 -2.25
C TYR A 198 -10.68 -19.93 -2.16
N ASP A 199 -10.67 -20.74 -3.23
CA ASP A 199 -11.02 -22.16 -3.15
C ASP A 199 -9.93 -22.95 -2.40
N ALA A 200 -8.66 -22.51 -2.45
CA ALA A 200 -7.56 -23.11 -1.72
C ALA A 200 -7.49 -22.64 -0.27
N ASP A 201 -7.83 -21.38 -0.01
CA ASP A 201 -7.82 -20.75 1.31
C ASP A 201 -9.03 -19.81 1.47
N PRO A 202 -10.17 -20.32 1.97
CA PRO A 202 -11.36 -19.51 2.19
C PRO A 202 -11.18 -18.35 3.21
N ALA A 203 -10.21 -18.47 4.14
CA ALA A 203 -9.88 -17.41 5.08
C ALA A 203 -9.33 -16.16 4.36
N SER A 204 -8.61 -16.33 3.26
CA SER A 204 -8.17 -15.20 2.42
C SER A 204 -9.34 -14.39 1.88
N TYR A 205 -10.45 -15.03 1.47
CA TYR A 205 -11.67 -14.33 1.07
C TYR A 205 -12.28 -13.54 2.24
N GLU A 206 -12.39 -14.17 3.42
CA GLU A 206 -12.97 -13.53 4.59
C GLU A 206 -12.19 -12.27 4.97
N ASN A 207 -10.86 -12.37 4.96
CA ASN A 207 -9.97 -11.26 5.27
C ASN A 207 -10.09 -10.13 4.25
N GLU A 208 -9.91 -10.43 2.95
CA GLU A 208 -9.94 -9.42 1.89
C GLU A 208 -11.31 -8.73 1.78
N ALA A 209 -12.41 -9.47 1.94
CA ALA A 209 -13.76 -8.92 1.90
C ALA A 209 -14.07 -8.05 3.12
N THR A 210 -13.54 -8.42 4.31
CA THR A 210 -13.72 -7.67 5.55
C THR A 210 -12.90 -6.38 5.55
N GLU A 211 -11.63 -6.45 5.12
CA GLU A 211 -10.75 -5.30 5.05
C GLU A 211 -11.11 -4.32 3.92
N ALA A 212 -11.83 -4.79 2.90
CA ALA A 212 -12.28 -4.02 1.74
C ALA A 212 -11.16 -3.25 0.99
N TYR A 213 -9.92 -3.73 1.06
CA TYR A 213 -8.79 -3.10 0.36
C TYR A 213 -8.74 -3.40 -1.14
N SER A 214 -9.47 -4.42 -1.59
CA SER A 214 -9.51 -4.83 -2.98
C SER A 214 -10.94 -5.13 -3.44
N THR A 215 -11.14 -5.05 -4.76
CA THR A 215 -12.42 -5.46 -5.36
C THR A 215 -12.51 -6.98 -5.37
N ILE A 216 -13.56 -7.52 -4.77
CA ILE A 216 -13.83 -8.96 -4.77
C ILE A 216 -14.46 -9.38 -6.10
N TYR A 217 -13.90 -10.39 -6.76
CA TYR A 217 -14.38 -10.93 -8.04
C TYR A 217 -15.03 -12.30 -7.92
N TYR A 218 -14.80 -13.02 -6.83
CA TYR A 218 -15.30 -14.37 -6.63
C TYR A 218 -15.57 -14.66 -5.15
N VAL A 219 -16.64 -15.41 -4.88
CA VAL A 219 -17.03 -15.89 -3.54
C VAL A 219 -16.92 -17.41 -3.55
N PRO A 220 -16.03 -18.04 -2.73
CA PRO A 220 -15.72 -19.47 -2.82
C PRO A 220 -16.92 -20.36 -2.49
N GLN A 221 -17.71 -19.93 -1.54
CA GLN A 221 -18.93 -20.60 -1.10
C GLN A 221 -19.93 -19.57 -0.54
N GLU A 222 -21.18 -19.97 -0.25
CA GLU A 222 -22.13 -19.02 0.34
C GLU A 222 -21.55 -18.37 1.58
N ALA A 223 -21.58 -17.04 1.64
CA ALA A 223 -21.04 -16.28 2.74
C ALA A 223 -22.15 -15.50 3.48
N ARG A 224 -21.85 -15.14 4.71
CA ARG A 224 -22.66 -14.22 5.53
C ARG A 224 -21.86 -12.96 5.76
N ARG A 225 -22.50 -11.81 5.65
CA ARG A 225 -21.95 -10.57 6.17
C ARG A 225 -22.71 -10.21 7.44
N VAL A 226 -21.99 -10.09 8.54
CA VAL A 226 -22.56 -9.82 9.86
C VAL A 226 -21.92 -8.60 10.49
N GLN A 227 -22.70 -7.87 11.30
CA GLN A 227 -22.18 -6.96 12.31
C GLN A 227 -22.16 -7.68 13.65
N GLN A 228 -21.33 -7.21 14.59
CA GLN A 228 -21.22 -7.82 15.91
C GLN A 228 -21.15 -6.79 17.03
N ILE A 229 -21.65 -7.20 18.20
CA ILE A 229 -21.36 -6.58 19.49
C ILE A 229 -20.55 -7.59 20.28
N LEU A 230 -19.33 -7.24 20.67
CA LEU A 230 -18.50 -8.06 21.55
C LEU A 230 -18.57 -7.51 22.98
N ILE A 231 -18.93 -8.37 23.92
CA ILE A 231 -18.72 -8.13 25.35
C ILE A 231 -17.53 -8.97 25.75
N GLY A 232 -16.36 -8.37 25.81
CA GLY A 232 -15.07 -9.00 25.98
C GLY A 232 -14.79 -9.44 27.41
N ILE A 233 -13.97 -10.49 27.57
CA ILE A 233 -13.36 -10.81 28.87
C ILE A 233 -12.29 -9.75 29.18
N SER A 234 -11.87 -9.66 30.43
CA SER A 234 -10.85 -8.68 30.81
C SER A 234 -9.49 -8.98 30.18
N ASP A 235 -8.70 -7.95 29.90
CA ASP A 235 -7.31 -8.09 29.37
C ASP A 235 -6.46 -8.98 30.29
N GLU A 236 -6.70 -8.94 31.62
CA GLU A 236 -5.99 -9.77 32.59
C GLU A 236 -6.35 -11.26 32.44
N ASP A 237 -7.64 -11.59 32.29
CA ASP A 237 -8.10 -12.95 32.06
C ASP A 237 -7.59 -13.45 30.70
N GLN A 238 -7.66 -12.62 29.64
CA GLN A 238 -7.15 -12.96 28.30
C GLN A 238 -5.66 -13.30 28.34
N ALA A 239 -4.83 -12.44 28.93
CA ALA A 239 -3.39 -12.66 29.02
C ALA A 239 -3.03 -13.96 29.77
N GLN A 240 -3.81 -14.32 30.83
CA GLN A 240 -3.59 -15.55 31.56
C GLN A 240 -4.01 -16.79 30.74
N ILE A 241 -5.11 -16.69 29.97
CA ILE A 241 -5.57 -17.75 29.07
C ILE A 241 -4.51 -17.98 27.99
N ASP A 242 -4.01 -16.93 27.38
CA ASP A 242 -2.97 -16.99 26.33
C ASP A 242 -1.68 -17.64 26.87
N GLU A 243 -1.24 -17.29 28.10
CA GLU A 243 -0.06 -17.89 28.74
C GLU A 243 -0.26 -19.40 28.99
N LEU A 244 -1.44 -19.78 29.52
CA LEU A 244 -1.76 -21.20 29.75
C LEU A 244 -1.82 -21.99 28.47
N THR A 245 -2.38 -21.40 27.39
CA THR A 245 -2.45 -22.01 26.06
C THR A 245 -1.06 -22.19 25.45
N ALA A 246 -0.21 -21.17 25.54
CA ALA A 246 1.19 -21.24 25.08
C ALA A 246 2.02 -22.29 25.84
N ASP A 247 1.73 -22.49 27.13
CA ASP A 247 2.35 -23.53 27.97
C ASP A 247 1.76 -24.95 27.70
N GLY A 248 0.76 -25.08 26.83
CA GLY A 248 0.08 -26.35 26.53
C GLY A 248 -0.86 -26.83 27.65
N LYS A 249 -1.25 -25.97 28.58
CA LYS A 249 -2.16 -26.25 29.71
C LYS A 249 -3.62 -26.00 29.31
N THR A 250 -4.07 -26.66 28.24
CA THR A 250 -5.39 -26.42 27.63
C THR A 250 -6.56 -26.56 28.61
N GLU A 251 -6.55 -27.60 29.47
CA GLU A 251 -7.64 -27.79 30.47
C GLU A 251 -7.73 -26.65 31.49
N GLU A 252 -6.58 -26.04 31.86
CA GLU A 252 -6.52 -24.89 32.77
C GLU A 252 -6.97 -23.62 32.08
N ALA A 253 -6.58 -23.41 30.82
CA ALA A 253 -7.01 -22.30 29.98
C ALA A 253 -8.54 -22.33 29.77
N ASP A 254 -9.11 -23.48 29.39
CA ASP A 254 -10.54 -23.67 29.21
C ASP A 254 -11.32 -23.37 30.51
N ALA A 255 -10.81 -23.83 31.64
CA ALA A 255 -11.45 -23.56 32.94
C ALA A 255 -11.47 -22.07 33.28
N LEU A 256 -10.36 -21.38 33.03
CA LEU A 256 -10.27 -19.92 33.25
C LEU A 256 -11.18 -19.14 32.30
N LEU A 257 -11.25 -19.54 31.02
CA LEU A 257 -12.18 -18.98 30.05
C LEU A 257 -13.64 -19.08 30.51
N GLN A 258 -14.05 -20.26 30.99
CA GLN A 258 -15.41 -20.46 31.51
C GLN A 258 -15.69 -19.57 32.73
N GLU A 259 -14.70 -19.34 33.60
CA GLU A 259 -14.84 -18.41 34.74
C GLU A 259 -14.92 -16.96 34.24
N ALA A 260 -14.12 -16.56 33.26
CA ALA A 260 -14.14 -15.22 32.68
C ALA A 260 -15.48 -14.93 31.98
N LEU A 261 -15.97 -15.86 31.16
CA LEU A 261 -17.28 -15.77 30.50
C LEU A 261 -18.42 -15.67 31.52
N ALA A 262 -18.35 -16.41 32.66
CA ALA A 262 -19.38 -16.32 33.71
C ALA A 262 -19.42 -14.94 34.36
N LYS A 263 -18.29 -14.21 34.46
CA LYS A 263 -18.25 -12.84 35.03
C LYS A 263 -19.00 -11.83 34.15
N ILE A 264 -18.91 -11.92 32.85
CA ILE A 264 -19.44 -10.95 31.88
C ILE A 264 -20.84 -11.32 31.35
N LYS A 265 -21.31 -12.53 31.63
CA LYS A 265 -22.59 -13.03 31.10
C LYS A 265 -23.79 -12.15 31.38
N GLY A 266 -23.85 -11.58 32.59
CA GLY A 266 -24.95 -10.69 32.98
C GLY A 266 -24.98 -9.38 32.17
N ASP A 267 -23.84 -8.84 31.87
CA ASP A 267 -23.69 -7.64 31.02
C ASP A 267 -24.07 -7.97 29.57
N ALA A 268 -23.61 -9.08 29.05
CA ALA A 268 -23.96 -9.55 27.70
C ALA A 268 -25.49 -9.82 27.57
N GLU A 269 -26.13 -10.46 28.57
CA GLU A 269 -27.58 -10.66 28.61
C GLU A 269 -28.32 -9.31 28.68
N SER A 270 -27.77 -8.33 29.39
CA SER A 270 -28.36 -6.99 29.48
C SER A 270 -28.32 -6.25 28.15
N VAL A 271 -27.21 -6.32 27.40
CA VAL A 271 -27.09 -5.71 26.08
C VAL A 271 -28.02 -6.41 25.08
N LEU A 272 -28.01 -7.75 25.03
CA LEU A 272 -28.90 -8.53 24.18
C LEU A 272 -30.40 -8.16 24.45
N GLY A 273 -30.79 -7.98 25.72
CA GLY A 273 -32.14 -7.62 26.09
C GLY A 273 -32.56 -6.19 25.72
N GLN A 274 -31.65 -5.32 25.31
CA GLN A 274 -31.91 -3.96 24.84
C GLN A 274 -32.11 -3.91 23.31
N ILE A 275 -31.75 -4.96 22.58
CA ILE A 275 -31.94 -4.99 21.13
C ILE A 275 -33.43 -5.06 20.83
N SER A 276 -33.89 -4.14 19.98
CA SER A 276 -35.30 -4.10 19.53
C SER A 276 -35.62 -5.32 18.66
N ASP A 277 -36.92 -5.73 18.65
CA ASP A 277 -37.37 -6.90 17.91
C ASP A 277 -37.04 -6.84 16.40
N ASP A 278 -36.90 -5.65 15.84
CA ASP A 278 -36.53 -5.40 14.43
C ASP A 278 -35.03 -5.14 14.22
N GLY A 279 -34.20 -5.20 15.26
CA GLY A 279 -32.76 -4.96 15.21
C GLY A 279 -32.35 -3.53 14.86
N SER A 280 -33.30 -2.58 14.81
CA SER A 280 -33.02 -1.22 14.29
C SER A 280 -32.07 -0.40 15.14
N ASN A 281 -31.87 -0.74 16.41
CA ASN A 281 -30.98 -0.07 17.35
C ASN A 281 -29.63 -0.82 17.52
N PHE A 282 -29.35 -1.83 16.71
CA PHE A 282 -28.14 -2.65 16.85
C PHE A 282 -26.85 -1.83 16.73
N GLU A 283 -26.75 -0.96 15.73
CA GLU A 283 -25.57 -0.11 15.51
C GLU A 283 -25.32 0.87 16.67
N ASP A 284 -26.38 1.42 17.25
CA ASP A 284 -26.24 2.32 18.41
C ASP A 284 -25.72 1.56 19.63
N LEU A 285 -26.25 0.36 19.89
CA LEU A 285 -25.76 -0.50 20.97
C LEU A 285 -24.34 -1.03 20.71
N MET A 286 -23.99 -1.31 19.46
CA MET A 286 -22.62 -1.69 19.06
C MET A 286 -21.64 -0.56 19.41
N LYS A 287 -21.94 0.68 19.06
CA LYS A 287 -21.10 1.84 19.37
C LYS A 287 -21.02 2.15 20.87
N GLU A 288 -22.05 1.80 21.63
CA GLU A 288 -22.13 2.08 23.07
C GLU A 288 -21.48 0.99 23.93
N HIS A 289 -21.53 -0.27 23.49
CA HIS A 289 -21.24 -1.42 24.35
C HIS A 289 -20.20 -2.39 23.80
N SER A 290 -19.83 -2.31 22.49
CA SER A 290 -18.88 -3.27 21.92
C SER A 290 -17.45 -2.98 22.39
N ASP A 291 -16.79 -4.01 22.92
CA ASP A 291 -15.35 -4.00 23.19
C ASP A 291 -14.51 -4.24 21.93
N ASP A 292 -15.11 -4.73 20.83
CA ASP A 292 -14.48 -4.75 19.53
C ASP A 292 -14.64 -3.38 18.86
N THR A 293 -13.53 -2.62 18.76
CA THR A 293 -13.50 -1.31 18.11
C THR A 293 -13.23 -1.37 16.61
N SER A 294 -12.99 -2.56 16.06
CA SER A 294 -12.69 -2.76 14.62
C SER A 294 -13.87 -2.40 13.72
N TYR A 295 -15.09 -2.28 14.27
CA TYR A 295 -16.25 -1.77 13.51
C TYR A 295 -16.03 -0.36 12.94
N GLU A 296 -15.15 0.45 13.53
CA GLU A 296 -14.79 1.78 13.00
C GLU A 296 -14.02 1.68 11.68
N GLN A 297 -13.24 0.62 11.52
CA GLN A 297 -12.50 0.29 10.31
C GLN A 297 -13.35 -0.57 9.37
N TYR A 298 -13.97 -1.62 9.88
CA TYR A 298 -14.77 -2.58 9.12
C TYR A 298 -16.25 -2.19 9.08
N THR A 299 -16.52 -1.00 8.53
CA THR A 299 -17.87 -0.39 8.55
C THR A 299 -18.94 -1.22 7.84
N ALA A 300 -18.54 -2.09 6.92
CA ALA A 300 -19.45 -3.02 6.25
C ALA A 300 -19.82 -4.23 7.12
N GLY A 301 -19.00 -4.56 8.11
CA GLY A 301 -19.10 -5.75 8.95
C GLY A 301 -18.13 -6.85 8.51
N TYR A 302 -18.30 -8.04 9.05
CA TYR A 302 -17.43 -9.19 8.91
C TYR A 302 -18.00 -10.19 7.90
N TYR A 303 -17.16 -10.68 6.99
CA TYR A 303 -17.54 -11.68 5.99
C TYR A 303 -17.13 -13.06 6.49
N VAL A 304 -18.09 -13.99 6.53
CA VAL A 304 -17.94 -15.33 7.12
C VAL A 304 -18.36 -16.37 6.11
N VAL A 305 -17.54 -17.40 5.89
CA VAL A 305 -17.84 -18.57 5.06
C VAL A 305 -18.02 -19.83 5.91
N ASP A 306 -18.80 -20.81 5.43
CA ASP A 306 -18.99 -22.09 6.13
C ASP A 306 -17.86 -23.08 5.76
N SER A 307 -16.65 -22.77 6.21
CA SER A 307 -15.46 -23.61 6.00
C SER A 307 -14.84 -24.06 7.32
N GLU A 308 -14.20 -25.23 7.30
CA GLU A 308 -13.35 -25.66 8.43
C GLU A 308 -12.09 -24.78 8.55
N ASP A 309 -11.69 -24.16 7.43
CA ASP A 309 -10.53 -23.25 7.33
C ASP A 309 -10.93 -21.77 7.48
N SER A 310 -12.14 -21.46 8.00
CA SER A 310 -12.55 -20.08 8.31
C SER A 310 -11.62 -19.47 9.35
N MET A 311 -11.35 -18.16 9.22
CA MET A 311 -10.57 -17.40 10.20
C MET A 311 -11.31 -17.21 11.54
N TYR A 312 -12.64 -17.42 11.54
CA TYR A 312 -13.47 -17.25 12.74
C TYR A 312 -13.62 -18.55 13.52
N GLU A 313 -13.74 -18.43 14.84
CA GLU A 313 -14.06 -19.58 15.69
C GLU A 313 -15.38 -20.26 15.27
N SER A 314 -15.44 -21.60 15.43
CA SER A 314 -16.59 -22.40 15.02
C SER A 314 -17.93 -21.88 15.59
N ASN A 315 -17.94 -21.46 16.85
CA ASN A 315 -19.15 -20.92 17.48
C ASN A 315 -19.65 -19.64 16.80
N PHE A 316 -18.72 -18.74 16.43
CA PHE A 316 -19.04 -17.50 15.73
C PHE A 316 -19.57 -17.80 14.32
N LYS A 317 -18.84 -18.64 13.59
CA LYS A 317 -19.23 -19.05 12.23
C LYS A 317 -20.60 -19.74 12.23
N ASP A 318 -20.81 -20.73 13.10
CA ASP A 318 -22.07 -21.47 13.18
C ASP A 318 -23.24 -20.55 13.53
N ALA A 319 -23.03 -19.57 14.45
CA ALA A 319 -24.04 -18.59 14.80
C ALA A 319 -24.37 -17.65 13.61
N ALA A 320 -23.36 -17.23 12.83
CA ALA A 320 -23.60 -16.43 11.62
C ALA A 320 -24.45 -17.21 10.59
N PHE A 321 -24.20 -18.52 10.41
CA PHE A 321 -24.97 -19.38 9.51
C PHE A 321 -26.30 -19.84 10.05
N ASP A 322 -26.54 -19.76 11.37
CA ASP A 322 -27.87 -20.01 11.96
C ASP A 322 -28.85 -18.86 11.71
N LEU A 323 -28.38 -17.65 11.42
CA LEU A 323 -29.20 -16.53 11.00
C LEU A 323 -29.70 -16.75 9.57
N LYS A 324 -31.00 -16.67 9.35
CA LYS A 324 -31.63 -17.05 8.07
C LYS A 324 -32.16 -15.86 7.26
N ASN A 325 -32.47 -14.75 7.90
CA ASN A 325 -33.00 -13.56 7.24
C ASN A 325 -32.13 -12.35 7.59
N VAL A 326 -31.92 -11.48 6.62
CA VAL A 326 -31.28 -10.18 6.89
C VAL A 326 -32.04 -9.46 7.99
N GLY A 327 -31.29 -8.97 8.98
CA GLY A 327 -31.82 -8.36 10.19
C GLY A 327 -32.00 -9.33 11.37
N ASP A 328 -31.92 -10.65 11.15
CA ASP A 328 -31.93 -11.62 12.27
C ASP A 328 -30.76 -11.34 13.22
N VAL A 329 -31.00 -11.45 14.54
CA VAL A 329 -30.00 -11.27 15.59
C VAL A 329 -29.80 -12.59 16.32
N SER A 330 -28.54 -12.93 16.63
CA SER A 330 -28.20 -14.15 17.36
C SER A 330 -28.53 -14.04 18.86
N GLY A 331 -28.47 -15.19 19.55
CA GLY A 331 -28.27 -15.19 21.00
C GLY A 331 -26.84 -14.82 21.39
N LEU A 332 -26.45 -15.08 22.65
CA LEU A 332 -25.07 -14.93 23.09
C LEU A 332 -24.22 -16.07 22.50
N VAL A 333 -23.17 -15.70 21.78
CA VAL A 333 -22.22 -16.59 21.14
C VAL A 333 -20.90 -16.54 21.91
N PRO A 334 -20.54 -17.57 22.68
CA PRO A 334 -19.28 -17.60 23.42
C PRO A 334 -18.10 -17.92 22.47
N THR A 335 -17.02 -17.19 22.64
CA THR A 335 -15.71 -17.42 22.00
C THR A 335 -14.59 -17.22 23.02
N ASP A 336 -13.35 -17.38 22.61
CA ASP A 336 -12.19 -17.11 23.45
C ASP A 336 -12.04 -15.62 23.82
N TYR A 337 -12.70 -14.72 23.09
CA TYR A 337 -12.66 -13.27 23.33
C TYR A 337 -13.79 -12.78 24.25
N GLY A 338 -14.91 -13.53 24.39
CA GLY A 338 -16.06 -13.10 25.16
C GLY A 338 -17.38 -13.60 24.59
N TYR A 339 -18.46 -12.82 24.79
CA TYR A 339 -19.75 -13.06 24.16
C TYR A 339 -19.98 -12.14 22.99
N HIS A 340 -20.25 -12.73 21.82
CA HIS A 340 -20.68 -11.99 20.63
C HIS A 340 -22.20 -12.03 20.50
N ILE A 341 -22.77 -10.93 19.97
CA ILE A 341 -24.14 -10.84 19.47
C ILE A 341 -24.03 -10.44 18.02
N LEU A 342 -24.52 -11.27 17.10
CA LEU A 342 -24.38 -11.08 15.65
C LEU A 342 -25.70 -10.58 15.07
N ARG A 343 -25.64 -9.67 14.08
CA ARG A 343 -26.77 -9.31 13.20
C ARG A 343 -26.42 -9.63 11.77
N LEU A 344 -27.29 -10.35 11.07
CA LEU A 344 -27.10 -10.68 9.66
C LEU A 344 -27.40 -9.48 8.78
N GLU A 345 -26.40 -9.03 8.01
CA GLU A 345 -26.51 -7.91 7.10
C GLU A 345 -26.78 -8.35 5.66
N GLU A 346 -26.18 -9.49 5.25
CA GLU A 346 -26.30 -9.96 3.89
C GLU A 346 -26.06 -11.47 3.79
N ILE A 347 -26.74 -12.11 2.83
CA ILE A 347 -26.49 -13.49 2.38
C ILE A 347 -25.89 -13.39 0.99
N ILE A 348 -24.64 -13.79 0.86
CA ILE A 348 -23.85 -13.63 -0.36
C ILE A 348 -23.73 -14.99 -1.04
N PRO A 349 -24.29 -15.15 -2.26
CA PRO A 349 -24.20 -16.42 -2.97
C PRO A 349 -22.78 -16.71 -3.46
N ALA A 350 -22.40 -18.00 -3.47
CA ALA A 350 -21.16 -18.45 -4.07
C ALA A 350 -21.10 -18.18 -5.57
N GLY A 351 -19.90 -17.95 -6.09
CA GLY A 351 -19.63 -17.80 -7.50
C GLY A 351 -18.98 -16.46 -7.88
N ALA A 352 -18.86 -16.22 -9.18
CA ALA A 352 -18.29 -14.97 -9.68
C ALA A 352 -19.23 -13.79 -9.39
N ILE A 353 -18.66 -12.69 -8.92
CA ILE A 353 -19.38 -11.42 -8.81
C ILE A 353 -19.68 -10.91 -10.21
N PRO A 354 -20.93 -10.52 -10.53
CA PRO A 354 -21.28 -10.09 -11.88
C PRO A 354 -20.40 -8.94 -12.38
N LEU A 355 -19.94 -9.01 -13.63
CA LEU A 355 -19.11 -7.99 -14.26
C LEU A 355 -19.70 -6.57 -14.09
N ASP A 356 -21.01 -6.42 -14.24
CA ASP A 356 -21.67 -5.11 -14.11
C ASP A 356 -21.47 -4.47 -12.72
N SER A 357 -21.24 -5.27 -11.69
CA SER A 357 -21.04 -4.78 -10.31
C SER A 357 -19.61 -4.29 -10.05
N VAL A 358 -18.62 -4.76 -10.82
CA VAL A 358 -17.19 -4.44 -10.67
C VAL A 358 -16.61 -3.71 -11.89
N LYS A 359 -17.49 -3.37 -12.84
CA LYS A 359 -17.09 -2.86 -14.15
C LYS A 359 -16.34 -1.53 -14.07
N ALA A 360 -16.75 -0.64 -13.18
CA ALA A 360 -16.15 0.69 -13.07
C ALA A 360 -14.72 0.59 -12.57
N GLU A 361 -14.52 -0.11 -11.46
CA GLU A 361 -13.22 -0.31 -10.82
C GLU A 361 -12.27 -1.10 -11.73
N LEU A 362 -12.76 -2.17 -12.34
CA LEU A 362 -11.95 -2.96 -13.27
C LEU A 362 -11.55 -2.15 -14.52
N THR A 363 -12.46 -1.32 -15.04
CA THR A 363 -12.14 -0.47 -16.21
C THR A 363 -11.04 0.54 -15.84
N GLU A 364 -11.12 1.15 -14.67
CA GLU A 364 -10.11 2.09 -14.18
C GLU A 364 -8.75 1.41 -13.99
N GLU A 365 -8.72 0.24 -13.35
CA GLU A 365 -7.49 -0.54 -13.14
C GLU A 365 -6.84 -0.93 -14.49
N LEU A 366 -7.61 -1.51 -15.40
CA LEU A 366 -7.10 -1.93 -16.70
C LEU A 366 -6.65 -0.73 -17.54
N LEU A 367 -7.38 0.40 -17.48
CA LEU A 367 -7.02 1.62 -18.19
C LEU A 367 -5.69 2.17 -17.68
N ALA A 368 -5.52 2.29 -16.36
CA ALA A 368 -4.28 2.75 -15.75
C ALA A 368 -3.09 1.86 -16.17
N SER A 369 -3.24 0.54 -16.07
CA SER A 369 -2.20 -0.41 -16.49
C SER A 369 -1.87 -0.32 -17.99
N LYS A 370 -2.87 -0.11 -18.83
CA LYS A 370 -2.67 0.04 -20.29
C LYS A 370 -2.01 1.38 -20.63
N GLN A 371 -2.36 2.45 -19.92
CA GLN A 371 -1.75 3.77 -20.09
C GLN A 371 -0.28 3.71 -19.66
N GLU A 372 0.03 3.10 -18.53
CA GLU A 372 1.41 2.91 -18.04
C GLU A 372 2.24 2.13 -19.06
N THR A 373 1.74 0.97 -19.53
CA THR A 373 2.41 0.16 -20.54
C THR A 373 2.66 0.97 -21.85
N THR A 374 1.66 1.74 -22.26
CA THR A 374 1.77 2.59 -23.46
C THR A 374 2.84 3.66 -23.25
N PHE A 375 2.86 4.31 -22.10
CA PHE A 375 3.84 5.34 -21.79
C PHE A 375 5.28 4.80 -21.76
N ILE A 376 5.50 3.65 -21.11
CA ILE A 376 6.79 2.97 -21.10
C ILE A 376 7.26 2.65 -22.53
N GLN A 377 6.37 2.13 -23.38
CA GLN A 377 6.70 1.87 -24.79
C GLN A 377 7.10 3.14 -25.55
N MET A 378 6.42 4.26 -25.28
CA MET A 378 6.77 5.54 -25.88
C MET A 378 8.11 6.06 -25.38
N ILE A 379 8.42 5.91 -24.10
CA ILE A 379 9.74 6.24 -23.54
C ILE A 379 10.85 5.45 -24.27
N GLU A 380 10.65 4.15 -24.49
CA GLU A 380 11.61 3.31 -25.21
C GLU A 380 11.81 3.76 -26.68
N GLU A 381 10.77 4.30 -27.32
CA GLU A 381 10.91 4.90 -28.64
C GLU A 381 11.67 6.25 -28.57
N TRP A 382 11.39 7.11 -27.58
CA TRP A 382 12.08 8.40 -27.41
C TRP A 382 13.56 8.23 -27.08
N LYS A 383 13.94 7.20 -26.29
CA LYS A 383 15.35 6.87 -26.01
C LYS A 383 16.20 6.70 -27.24
N LYS A 384 15.62 6.25 -28.38
CA LYS A 384 16.37 6.04 -29.64
C LYS A 384 16.90 7.35 -30.23
N ASP A 385 16.28 8.47 -29.92
CA ASP A 385 16.62 9.80 -30.42
C ASP A 385 17.32 10.69 -29.39
N ILE A 386 17.61 10.17 -28.19
CA ILE A 386 18.24 10.87 -27.09
C ILE A 386 19.57 10.19 -26.75
N ASN A 387 20.65 10.98 -26.63
CA ASN A 387 21.93 10.44 -26.16
C ASN A 387 21.87 10.15 -24.67
N ILE A 388 22.15 8.92 -24.28
CA ILE A 388 22.18 8.50 -22.87
C ILE A 388 23.58 7.99 -22.58
N GLU A 389 24.24 8.57 -21.56
CA GLU A 389 25.55 8.18 -21.06
C GLU A 389 25.42 7.71 -19.62
N LEU A 390 26.01 6.55 -19.29
CA LEU A 390 25.95 5.93 -17.97
C LEU A 390 27.35 5.79 -17.38
N HIS A 391 27.51 6.10 -16.09
CA HIS A 391 28.74 5.92 -15.32
C HIS A 391 28.49 4.91 -14.19
N LEU A 392 28.16 3.66 -14.58
CA LEU A 392 27.74 2.59 -13.68
C LEU A 392 28.83 2.14 -12.70
N ASP A 393 30.10 2.44 -12.99
CA ASP A 393 31.22 2.21 -12.09
C ASP A 393 31.11 3.00 -10.77
N LEU A 394 30.36 4.09 -10.75
CA LEU A 394 30.08 4.88 -9.55
C LEU A 394 29.16 4.15 -8.55
N ILE A 395 28.43 3.16 -9.00
CA ILE A 395 27.54 2.32 -8.18
C ILE A 395 27.94 0.84 -8.19
N ASP A 396 29.19 0.55 -8.51
CA ASP A 396 29.76 -0.80 -8.57
C ASP A 396 28.93 -1.78 -9.42
N MET A 397 28.48 -1.32 -10.60
CA MET A 397 27.65 -2.07 -11.53
C MET A 397 28.28 -2.10 -12.92
N THR A 398 28.19 -3.23 -13.60
CA THR A 398 28.60 -3.35 -15.01
C THR A 398 27.42 -3.08 -15.94
N GLN A 399 27.71 -2.74 -17.21
CA GLN A 399 26.66 -2.56 -18.22
C GLN A 399 25.84 -3.86 -18.42
N GLU A 400 26.50 -5.02 -18.39
CA GLU A 400 25.83 -6.32 -18.53
C GLU A 400 24.87 -6.62 -17.39
N GLU A 401 25.25 -6.34 -16.14
CA GLU A 401 24.37 -6.47 -14.97
C GLU A 401 23.16 -5.53 -15.09
N TYR A 402 23.39 -4.26 -15.42
CA TYR A 402 22.33 -3.29 -15.61
C TYR A 402 21.33 -3.72 -16.69
N ASP A 403 21.84 -4.06 -17.89
CA ASP A 403 21.01 -4.46 -19.03
C ASP A 403 20.21 -5.74 -18.73
N SER A 404 20.81 -6.72 -18.05
CA SER A 404 20.14 -7.95 -17.64
C SER A 404 18.99 -7.68 -16.67
N ILE A 405 19.21 -6.83 -15.66
CA ILE A 405 18.18 -6.47 -14.67
C ILE A 405 17.03 -5.73 -15.35
N VAL A 406 17.35 -4.73 -16.16
CA VAL A 406 16.36 -3.86 -16.81
C VAL A 406 15.54 -4.60 -17.88
N SER A 407 16.18 -5.51 -18.64
CA SER A 407 15.48 -6.34 -19.64
C SER A 407 14.64 -7.47 -19.02
N GLY A 408 14.87 -7.79 -17.74
CA GLY A 408 14.23 -8.91 -17.05
C GLY A 408 14.71 -10.28 -17.56
N GLU A 409 15.87 -10.33 -18.24
CA GLU A 409 16.52 -11.57 -18.62
C GLU A 409 17.23 -12.15 -17.39
N ASP A 410 16.66 -13.23 -16.81
CA ASP A 410 17.32 -13.96 -15.73
C ASP A 410 18.69 -14.44 -16.19
N THR A 411 19.75 -13.94 -15.56
CA THR A 411 21.04 -14.64 -15.54
C THR A 411 20.91 -15.87 -14.62
N ALA A 412 20.07 -16.82 -15.02
CA ALA A 412 20.13 -18.15 -14.46
C ALA A 412 21.49 -18.71 -14.85
N SER A 413 22.39 -18.78 -13.87
CA SER A 413 23.71 -19.39 -14.01
C SER A 413 23.58 -20.75 -14.74
N GLU A 414 24.27 -20.86 -15.88
CA GLU A 414 24.48 -22.12 -16.62
C GLU A 414 25.39 -23.10 -15.84
N ASP A 415 25.25 -23.22 -14.52
CA ASP A 415 26.11 -24.07 -13.70
C ASP A 415 25.41 -25.28 -13.07
N ASP A 416 24.27 -25.74 -13.63
CA ASP A 416 23.67 -27.00 -13.16
C ASP A 416 23.36 -27.99 -14.32
N ALA A 417 24.28 -28.10 -15.28
CA ALA A 417 24.23 -29.09 -16.32
C ALA A 417 25.56 -29.88 -16.41
N SER A 418 26.10 -30.36 -15.28
CA SER A 418 27.10 -31.42 -15.28
C SER A 418 27.22 -32.08 -13.90
N GLU A 419 26.33 -33.05 -13.61
CA GLU A 419 26.67 -34.34 -13.00
C GLU A 419 25.47 -35.30 -13.07
#